data_5354b3649187b5ab4a3efef8714a38cf
#
_entry.id   5354b3649187b5ab4a3efef8714a38cf
#
_cell.length_a   1.000
_cell.length_b   1.000
_cell.length_c   1.000
_cell.angle_alpha   90.00
_cell.angle_beta   90.00
_cell.angle_gamma   90.00
#
_symmetry.space_group_name_H-M   'P 1'
#
loop_
_entity.id
_entity.type
_entity.pdbx_description
1 polymer ?
#
loop_
_entity_poly.entity_id
_entity_poly.type
_entity_poly.pdbx_seq_one_letter_code
_entity_poly.pdbx_strand_id
1 'polypeptide(L)'
;MEELRWVLLLAAVLVLVVVFVWTRYRAKLSAAVRDSLTRTSLPAQRIEPDLDSSPAPVIESAPLMVLPEKIVTIRLLCRDKRGFPGDDLVLALRENGLRHGRFGIFHHHVADAVESDPSVVPVFSVASLVEPGSFDLTRLRSDFFPGISLFLGLPGPLESVAAFDAMVATARALAGQLGGDLVDEQGSTLSIQRERYLREDVIQFQHRQGRD
;
A
#
# COMPACT_ATOMS: atom_id res chain seq x y z
N MET A 1 -29.53 -36.51 26.98
CA MET A 1 -29.18 -36.46 25.55
C MET A 1 -29.81 -35.26 24.85
N GLU A 2 -30.83 -34.65 25.39
CA GLU A 2 -31.45 -33.45 24.83
C GLU A 2 -30.58 -32.21 24.97
N GLU A 3 -29.90 -32.05 26.10
CA GLU A 3 -29.01 -30.89 26.35
C GLU A 3 -27.85 -30.80 25.34
N LEU A 4 -27.30 -31.94 24.94
CA LEU A 4 -26.22 -31.97 23.95
C LEU A 4 -26.65 -31.49 22.56
N ARG A 5 -27.91 -31.74 22.19
CA ARG A 5 -28.49 -31.27 20.90
C ARG A 5 -28.68 -29.78 20.89
N TRP A 6 -29.08 -29.16 21.99
CA TRP A 6 -29.22 -27.71 22.10
C TRP A 6 -27.91 -26.99 22.09
N VAL A 7 -26.87 -27.56 22.73
CA VAL A 7 -25.51 -27.01 22.71
C VAL A 7 -24.90 -27.06 21.28
N LEU A 8 -25.11 -28.16 20.55
CA LEU A 8 -24.65 -28.27 19.14
C LEU A 8 -25.39 -27.30 18.21
N LEU A 9 -26.71 -27.08 18.40
CA LEU A 9 -27.47 -26.10 17.64
C LEU A 9 -26.97 -24.67 17.91
N LEU A 10 -26.73 -24.31 19.16
CA LEU A 10 -26.19 -23.01 19.53
C LEU A 10 -24.80 -22.80 18.94
N ALA A 11 -23.91 -23.80 18.98
CA ALA A 11 -22.59 -23.74 18.37
C ALA A 11 -22.67 -23.56 16.84
N ALA A 12 -23.58 -24.28 16.17
CA ALA A 12 -23.80 -24.15 14.72
C ALA A 12 -24.31 -22.75 14.33
N VAL A 13 -25.25 -22.19 15.08
CA VAL A 13 -25.77 -20.83 14.88
C VAL A 13 -24.65 -19.79 15.11
N LEU A 14 -23.84 -19.96 16.13
CA LEU A 14 -22.72 -19.06 16.43
C LEU A 14 -21.71 -19.06 15.30
N VAL A 15 -21.34 -20.21 14.75
CA VAL A 15 -20.45 -20.33 13.60
C VAL A 15 -21.06 -19.64 12.37
N LEU A 16 -22.35 -19.83 12.09
CA LEU A 16 -23.03 -19.16 10.98
C LEU A 16 -23.04 -17.63 11.15
N VAL A 17 -23.28 -17.13 12.36
CA VAL A 17 -23.23 -15.69 12.65
C VAL A 17 -21.82 -15.15 12.45
N VAL A 18 -20.79 -15.83 12.92
CA VAL A 18 -19.39 -15.41 12.74
C VAL A 18 -19.02 -15.37 11.26
N VAL A 19 -19.37 -16.42 10.49
CA VAL A 19 -19.10 -16.47 9.05
C VAL A 19 -19.89 -15.37 8.32
N PHE A 20 -21.16 -15.14 8.70
CA PHE A 20 -21.99 -14.09 8.09
C PHE A 20 -21.45 -12.68 8.39
N VAL A 21 -21.03 -12.41 9.61
CA VAL A 21 -20.38 -11.16 10.00
C VAL A 21 -19.08 -10.97 9.23
N TRP A 22 -18.26 -12.01 9.13
CA TRP A 22 -16.99 -11.97 8.42
C TRP A 22 -17.15 -11.74 6.91
N THR A 23 -18.12 -12.40 6.26
CA THR A 23 -18.45 -12.16 4.85
C THR A 23 -19.05 -10.77 4.62
N ARG A 24 -19.85 -10.27 5.56
CA ARG A 24 -20.45 -8.93 5.48
C ARG A 24 -19.39 -7.83 5.65
N TYR A 25 -18.39 -8.04 6.52
CA TYR A 25 -17.26 -7.13 6.68
C TYR A 25 -16.35 -7.13 5.44
N ARG A 26 -16.07 -8.28 4.87
CA ARG A 26 -15.32 -8.37 3.60
C ARG A 26 -16.05 -7.72 2.41
N ALA A 27 -17.37 -7.84 2.34
CA ALA A 27 -18.16 -7.25 1.26
C ALA A 27 -18.22 -5.71 1.32
N LYS A 28 -18.09 -5.10 2.51
CA LYS A 28 -18.02 -3.63 2.65
C LYS A 28 -16.68 -3.04 2.16
N LEU A 29 -15.58 -3.78 2.26
CA LEU A 29 -14.28 -3.33 1.73
C LEU A 29 -14.23 -3.33 0.21
N SER A 30 -14.94 -4.24 -0.47
CA SER A 30 -14.97 -4.28 -1.93
C SER A 30 -15.98 -3.31 -2.56
N ALA A 31 -16.99 -2.87 -1.81
CA ALA A 31 -17.98 -1.91 -2.30
C ALA A 31 -17.45 -0.46 -2.27
N ALA A 32 -16.62 -0.09 -1.28
CA ALA A 32 -16.05 1.25 -1.19
C ALA A 32 -15.07 1.57 -2.33
N VAL A 33 -14.38 0.57 -2.86
CA VAL A 33 -13.46 0.74 -4.01
C VAL A 33 -14.23 0.84 -5.34
N ARG A 34 -15.41 0.22 -5.46
CA ARG A 34 -16.22 0.28 -6.68
C ARG A 34 -17.00 1.59 -6.83
N ASP A 35 -17.44 2.20 -5.73
CA ASP A 35 -18.26 3.42 -5.77
C ASP A 35 -17.45 4.66 -6.12
N SER A 36 -16.12 4.62 -5.95
CA SER A 36 -15.20 5.70 -6.36
C SER A 36 -14.93 5.73 -7.86
N LEU A 37 -15.18 4.63 -8.59
CA LEU A 37 -14.91 4.51 -10.02
C LEU A 37 -16.14 4.80 -10.91
N THR A 38 -17.35 4.91 -10.32
CA THR A 38 -18.59 5.07 -11.09
C THR A 38 -19.23 6.47 -11.00
N ARG A 39 -18.64 7.42 -10.25
CA ARG A 39 -19.19 8.77 -10.11
C ARG A 39 -18.56 9.81 -11.03
N THR A 40 -18.21 9.44 -12.26
CA THR A 40 -17.90 10.45 -13.30
C THR A 40 -18.63 10.08 -14.60
N SER A 41 -19.96 10.00 -14.53
CA SER A 41 -20.80 10.18 -15.70
C SER A 41 -21.41 11.57 -15.62
N LEU A 42 -20.74 12.55 -16.22
CA LEU A 42 -21.32 13.85 -16.55
C LEU A 42 -22.42 13.64 -17.58
N PRO A 43 -23.57 14.34 -17.47
CA PRO A 43 -24.62 14.27 -18.48
C PRO A 43 -24.08 14.83 -19.81
N ALA A 44 -24.25 14.08 -20.86
CA ALA A 44 -23.93 14.49 -22.22
C ALA A 44 -24.80 15.71 -22.62
N GLN A 45 -24.27 16.89 -22.49
CA GLN A 45 -24.83 18.11 -23.05
C GLN A 45 -24.36 18.21 -24.50
N ARG A 46 -25.31 17.99 -25.42
CA ARG A 46 -25.12 18.12 -26.87
C ARG A 46 -24.82 19.61 -27.14
N ILE A 47 -23.57 19.95 -27.45
CA ILE A 47 -23.16 21.26 -27.93
C ILE A 47 -23.07 21.17 -29.45
N GLU A 48 -23.90 21.97 -30.13
CA GLU A 48 -23.77 22.25 -31.56
C GLU A 48 -22.48 23.05 -31.82
N PRO A 49 -21.77 22.84 -32.92
CA PRO A 49 -20.54 23.56 -33.21
C PRO A 49 -20.83 24.99 -33.67
N ASP A 50 -20.51 25.96 -32.81
CA ASP A 50 -20.42 27.34 -33.22
C ASP A 50 -18.96 27.65 -33.59
N LEU A 51 -18.77 28.06 -34.84
CA LEU A 51 -17.50 28.40 -35.46
C LEU A 51 -17.17 29.86 -35.13
N ASP A 52 -16.62 30.13 -33.96
CA ASP A 52 -15.94 31.41 -33.77
C ASP A 52 -14.67 31.24 -32.89
N SER A 53 -13.62 31.84 -33.42
CA SER A 53 -12.23 31.61 -33.05
C SER A 53 -11.90 32.20 -31.66
N SER A 54 -11.72 31.35 -30.66
CA SER A 54 -11.01 31.73 -29.44
C SER A 54 -9.98 30.64 -29.12
N PRO A 55 -8.74 30.97 -28.68
CA PRO A 55 -7.69 29.98 -28.47
C PRO A 55 -8.16 29.00 -27.42
N ALA A 56 -8.16 27.72 -27.78
CA ALA A 56 -8.49 26.61 -26.90
C ALA A 56 -7.66 26.70 -25.60
N PRO A 57 -8.27 26.50 -24.41
CA PRO A 57 -7.50 26.30 -23.20
C PRO A 57 -6.62 25.08 -23.40
N VAL A 58 -5.31 25.25 -23.24
CA VAL A 58 -4.36 24.15 -23.18
C VAL A 58 -4.84 23.25 -22.06
N ILE A 59 -5.41 22.11 -22.40
CA ILE A 59 -5.70 21.03 -21.43
C ILE A 59 -4.32 20.57 -20.99
N GLU A 60 -3.87 21.09 -19.87
CA GLU A 60 -2.70 20.64 -19.16
C GLU A 60 -2.92 19.15 -18.90
N SER A 61 -2.21 18.32 -19.66
CA SER A 61 -2.34 16.87 -19.62
C SER A 61 -2.06 16.42 -18.19
N ALA A 62 -3.11 16.02 -17.47
CA ALA A 62 -2.95 15.36 -16.19
C ALA A 62 -1.93 14.23 -16.40
N PRO A 63 -0.91 14.08 -15.53
CA PRO A 63 0.10 13.06 -15.71
C PRO A 63 -0.63 11.71 -15.77
N LEU A 64 -0.42 11.00 -16.88
CA LEU A 64 -0.92 9.64 -17.06
C LEU A 64 -0.40 8.83 -15.86
N MET A 65 -1.27 8.51 -14.92
CA MET A 65 -0.95 7.58 -13.84
C MET A 65 -0.73 6.22 -14.49
N VAL A 66 0.53 5.90 -14.77
CA VAL A 66 0.91 4.56 -15.20
C VAL A 66 0.60 3.64 -14.00
N LEU A 67 -0.43 2.83 -14.15
CA LEU A 67 -0.77 1.82 -13.13
C LEU A 67 0.38 0.81 -13.08
N PRO A 68 0.85 0.44 -11.89
CA PRO A 68 1.88 -0.57 -11.78
C PRO A 68 1.37 -1.91 -12.28
N GLU A 69 2.13 -2.57 -13.15
CA GLU A 69 1.81 -3.90 -13.66
C GLU A 69 2.07 -4.98 -12.61
N LYS A 70 2.97 -4.71 -11.69
CA LYS A 70 3.33 -5.61 -10.60
C LYS A 70 3.53 -4.82 -9.31
N ILE A 71 3.02 -5.37 -8.21
CA ILE A 71 3.25 -4.82 -6.87
C ILE A 71 3.96 -5.89 -6.03
N VAL A 72 5.05 -5.50 -5.38
CA VAL A 72 5.78 -6.32 -4.40
C VAL A 72 5.57 -5.73 -3.03
N THR A 73 5.17 -6.53 -2.07
CA THR A 73 4.84 -6.08 -0.71
C THR A 73 5.68 -6.83 0.33
N ILE A 74 6.24 -6.07 1.27
CA ILE A 74 6.90 -6.57 2.48
C ILE A 74 6.25 -5.87 3.67
N ARG A 75 5.96 -6.61 4.74
CA ARG A 75 5.38 -6.03 5.96
C ARG A 75 6.37 -6.14 7.10
N LEU A 76 6.41 -5.10 7.93
CA LEU A 76 7.11 -5.11 9.20
C LEU A 76 6.07 -5.11 10.32
N LEU A 77 6.08 -6.15 11.12
CA LEU A 77 5.15 -6.35 12.23
C LEU A 77 5.84 -6.08 13.56
N CYS A 78 5.17 -5.40 14.46
CA CYS A 78 5.66 -5.22 15.82
C CYS A 78 5.57 -6.54 16.60
N ARG A 79 6.62 -6.87 17.35
CA ARG A 79 6.60 -8.02 18.28
C ARG A 79 5.78 -7.75 19.53
N ASP A 80 5.74 -6.49 19.97
CA ASP A 80 4.90 -6.09 21.11
C ASP A 80 3.45 -5.94 20.67
N LYS A 81 2.53 -6.50 21.44
CA LYS A 81 1.08 -6.40 21.21
C LYS A 81 0.57 -4.95 21.21
N ARG A 82 1.29 -4.03 21.83
CA ARG A 82 0.94 -2.59 21.83
C ARG A 82 1.24 -1.92 20.50
N GLY A 83 2.14 -2.46 19.70
CA GLY A 83 2.60 -1.87 18.45
C GLY A 83 3.80 -0.94 18.63
N PHE A 84 4.31 -0.41 17.51
CA PHE A 84 5.36 0.60 17.48
C PHE A 84 4.80 1.94 17.95
N PRO A 85 5.46 2.65 18.92
CA PRO A 85 5.11 4.03 19.22
C PRO A 85 5.24 4.90 17.97
N GLY A 86 4.27 5.79 17.73
CA GLY A 86 4.23 6.58 16.49
C GLY A 86 5.44 7.48 16.32
N ASP A 87 5.93 8.10 17.42
CA ASP A 87 7.11 8.97 17.36
C ASP A 87 8.36 8.19 16.94
N ASP A 88 8.59 7.00 17.52
CA ASP A 88 9.74 6.14 17.21
C ASP A 88 9.66 5.63 15.76
N LEU A 89 8.47 5.21 15.34
CA LEU A 89 8.23 4.73 13.99
C LEU A 89 8.52 5.82 12.94
N VAL A 90 7.97 7.02 13.12
CA VAL A 90 8.16 8.13 12.17
C VAL A 90 9.61 8.61 12.16
N LEU A 91 10.28 8.62 13.31
CA LEU A 91 11.70 8.95 13.38
C LEU A 91 12.53 7.93 12.58
N ALA A 92 12.32 6.63 12.80
CA ALA A 92 13.01 5.57 12.06
C ALA A 92 12.75 5.65 10.54
N LEU A 93 11.50 5.93 10.11
CA LEU A 93 11.18 6.12 8.70
C LEU A 93 11.98 7.27 8.08
N ARG A 94 12.06 8.41 8.76
CA ARG A 94 12.82 9.59 8.29
C ARG A 94 14.32 9.34 8.25
N GLU A 95 14.88 8.70 9.26
CA GLU A 95 16.31 8.34 9.32
C GLU A 95 16.71 7.38 8.17
N ASN A 96 15.78 6.57 7.70
CA ASN A 96 15.98 5.70 6.54
C ASN A 96 15.62 6.38 5.19
N GLY A 97 15.54 7.71 5.15
CA GLY A 97 15.37 8.48 3.92
C GLY A 97 13.95 8.50 3.36
N LEU A 98 12.95 8.05 4.14
CA LEU A 98 11.55 8.14 3.73
C LEU A 98 10.97 9.51 4.12
N ARG A 99 10.13 10.06 3.25
CA ARG A 99 9.48 11.35 3.43
C ARG A 99 7.96 11.20 3.44
N HIS A 100 7.31 11.86 4.37
CA HIS A 100 5.85 11.91 4.43
C HIS A 100 5.31 12.78 3.29
N GLY A 101 4.33 12.27 2.54
CA GLY A 101 3.85 12.94 1.34
C GLY A 101 2.41 12.61 0.98
N ARG A 102 2.16 12.41 -0.30
CA ARG A 102 0.83 12.13 -0.86
C ARG A 102 0.14 10.99 -0.13
N PHE A 103 -1.18 11.06 -0.01
CA PHE A 103 -2.03 10.08 0.70
C PHE A 103 -1.73 9.93 2.20
N GLY A 104 -0.91 10.83 2.79
CA GLY A 104 -0.53 10.72 4.20
C GLY A 104 0.36 9.51 4.51
N ILE A 105 1.11 9.00 3.52
CA ILE A 105 2.03 7.87 3.68
C ILE A 105 3.47 8.33 3.44
N PHE A 106 4.44 7.45 3.72
CA PHE A 106 5.85 7.72 3.49
C PHE A 106 6.30 7.19 2.13
N HIS A 107 7.19 7.94 1.48
CA HIS A 107 7.74 7.63 0.16
C HIS A 107 9.26 7.66 0.18
N HIS A 108 9.88 6.74 -0.52
CA HIS A 108 11.29 6.76 -0.83
C HIS A 108 11.48 7.20 -2.28
N HIS A 109 12.27 8.25 -2.49
CA HIS A 109 12.54 8.82 -3.81
C HIS A 109 14.00 8.59 -4.20
N VAL A 110 14.29 8.71 -5.49
CA VAL A 110 15.68 8.78 -5.98
C VAL A 110 16.34 10.05 -5.42
N ALA A 111 17.63 10.00 -5.10
CA ALA A 111 18.35 11.03 -4.35
C ALA A 111 18.24 12.46 -4.91
N ASP A 112 18.06 12.62 -6.22
CA ASP A 112 17.98 13.92 -6.91
C ASP A 112 16.54 14.37 -7.22
N ALA A 113 15.52 13.65 -6.71
CA ALA A 113 14.14 14.00 -6.97
C ALA A 113 13.73 15.27 -6.23
N VAL A 114 13.19 16.25 -6.97
CA VAL A 114 12.67 17.50 -6.39
C VAL A 114 11.44 17.20 -5.57
N GLU A 115 11.52 17.46 -4.28
CA GLU A 115 10.52 17.09 -3.26
C GLU A 115 9.12 17.70 -3.49
N SER A 116 9.06 18.81 -4.25
CA SER A 116 7.84 19.60 -4.48
C SER A 116 7.10 19.23 -5.76
N ASP A 117 7.63 18.33 -6.57
CA ASP A 117 7.00 17.95 -7.84
C ASP A 117 6.04 16.78 -7.64
N PRO A 118 4.71 17.00 -7.78
CA PRO A 118 3.72 15.93 -7.65
C PRO A 118 3.81 14.87 -8.75
N SER A 119 4.59 15.11 -9.80
CA SER A 119 4.82 14.14 -10.88
C SER A 119 5.91 13.13 -10.56
N VAL A 120 6.71 13.36 -9.52
CA VAL A 120 7.79 12.45 -9.13
C VAL A 120 7.24 11.16 -8.56
N VAL A 121 7.45 10.08 -9.28
CA VAL A 121 7.07 8.73 -8.85
C VAL A 121 8.05 8.24 -7.79
N PRO A 122 7.57 7.75 -6.62
CA PRO A 122 8.45 7.17 -5.61
C PRO A 122 9.02 5.82 -6.07
N VAL A 123 10.21 5.47 -5.58
CA VAL A 123 10.79 4.13 -5.77
C VAL A 123 9.92 3.08 -5.09
N PHE A 124 9.58 3.31 -3.83
CA PHE A 124 8.63 2.51 -3.06
C PHE A 124 7.96 3.40 -2.00
N SER A 125 6.88 2.90 -1.41
CA SER A 125 6.12 3.63 -0.41
C SER A 125 5.84 2.78 0.82
N VAL A 126 5.54 3.44 1.93
CA VAL A 126 5.28 2.80 3.23
C VAL A 126 3.97 3.33 3.79
N ALA A 127 3.03 2.42 4.03
CA ALA A 127 1.73 2.68 4.63
C ALA A 127 1.58 2.01 5.99
N SER A 128 0.71 2.55 6.83
CA SER A 128 0.30 1.91 8.08
C SER A 128 -0.55 0.67 7.80
N LEU A 129 -0.47 -0.35 8.66
CA LEU A 129 -1.41 -1.48 8.66
C LEU A 129 -2.74 -1.15 9.35
N VAL A 130 -2.84 0.01 10.00
CA VAL A 130 -4.09 0.53 10.57
C VAL A 130 -4.83 1.35 9.51
N GLU A 131 -6.11 1.04 9.29
CA GLU A 131 -6.96 1.84 8.39
C GLU A 131 -7.07 3.31 8.87
N PRO A 132 -6.97 4.26 7.95
CA PRO A 132 -7.03 4.17 6.48
C PRO A 132 -5.67 3.91 5.80
N GLY A 133 -4.62 3.52 6.48
CA GLY A 133 -3.28 3.26 5.94
C GLY A 133 -2.34 4.47 5.98
N SER A 134 -2.84 5.63 6.35
CA SER A 134 -2.08 6.87 6.46
C SER A 134 -1.47 7.06 7.87
N PHE A 135 -0.53 8.00 7.96
CA PHE A 135 0.06 8.44 9.22
C PHE A 135 -0.40 9.86 9.54
N ASP A 136 -1.14 10.01 10.64
CA ASP A 136 -1.50 11.34 11.14
C ASP A 136 -0.35 11.88 12.02
N LEU A 137 0.45 12.78 11.46
CA LEU A 137 1.60 13.35 12.16
C LEU A 137 1.22 14.19 13.38
N THR A 138 -0.04 14.58 13.53
CA THR A 138 -0.51 15.36 14.69
C THR A 138 -0.78 14.49 15.91
N ARG A 139 -0.98 13.19 15.71
CA ARG A 139 -1.39 12.22 16.73
C ARG A 139 -0.32 11.20 17.11
N LEU A 140 0.88 11.28 16.55
CA LEU A 140 1.96 10.30 16.70
C LEU A 140 2.24 9.90 18.16
N ARG A 141 2.20 10.86 19.10
CA ARG A 141 2.49 10.60 20.53
C ARG A 141 1.48 9.69 21.21
N SER A 142 0.27 9.62 20.68
CA SER A 142 -0.80 8.79 21.24
C SER A 142 -1.03 7.50 20.43
N ASP A 143 -0.54 7.45 19.19
CA ASP A 143 -0.82 6.38 18.27
C ASP A 143 0.23 5.26 18.37
N PHE A 144 -0.26 4.03 18.28
CA PHE A 144 0.55 2.82 18.21
C PHE A 144 0.21 2.06 16.94
N PHE A 145 1.24 1.60 16.24
CA PHE A 145 1.09 0.93 14.96
C PHE A 145 1.47 -0.55 15.08
N PRO A 146 0.55 -1.50 14.83
CA PRO A 146 0.86 -2.93 14.91
C PRO A 146 1.88 -3.35 13.84
N GLY A 147 2.03 -2.52 12.80
CA GLY A 147 3.00 -2.73 11.73
C GLY A 147 2.81 -1.75 10.59
N ILE A 148 3.70 -1.89 9.62
CA ILE A 148 3.71 -1.11 8.39
C ILE A 148 3.85 -2.03 7.18
N SER A 149 3.41 -1.56 6.02
CA SER A 149 3.53 -2.23 4.74
C SER A 149 4.41 -1.40 3.80
N LEU A 150 5.53 -1.95 3.37
CA LEU A 150 6.35 -1.40 2.30
C LEU A 150 5.86 -2.00 0.98
N PHE A 151 5.61 -1.18 -0.01
CA PHE A 151 5.14 -1.65 -1.32
C PHE A 151 5.85 -0.94 -2.46
N LEU A 152 6.26 -1.74 -3.44
CA LEU A 152 6.99 -1.37 -4.63
C LEU A 152 6.10 -1.62 -5.85
N GLY A 153 5.78 -0.56 -6.59
CA GLY A 153 5.10 -0.66 -7.88
C GLY A 153 6.10 -0.74 -9.03
N LEU A 154 5.93 -1.71 -9.91
CA LEU A 154 6.79 -1.93 -11.07
C LEU A 154 5.98 -1.83 -12.37
N PRO A 155 6.52 -1.21 -13.43
CA PRO A 155 7.79 -0.50 -13.49
C PRO A 155 7.79 0.79 -12.67
N GLY A 156 8.96 1.24 -12.24
CA GLY A 156 9.16 2.42 -11.42
C GLY A 156 10.27 3.34 -11.97
N PRO A 157 10.65 4.39 -11.22
CA PRO A 157 11.68 5.35 -11.65
C PRO A 157 13.11 4.78 -11.59
N LEU A 158 13.27 3.64 -10.94
CA LEU A 158 14.53 2.92 -10.81
C LEU A 158 14.39 1.53 -11.46
N GLU A 159 15.51 0.96 -11.85
CA GLU A 159 15.58 -0.42 -12.34
C GLU A 159 14.93 -1.37 -11.30
N SER A 160 14.09 -2.31 -11.77
CA SER A 160 13.20 -3.09 -10.90
C SER A 160 13.94 -3.86 -9.79
N VAL A 161 15.11 -4.44 -10.11
CA VAL A 161 15.92 -5.19 -9.14
C VAL A 161 16.57 -4.25 -8.13
N ALA A 162 17.11 -3.12 -8.58
CA ALA A 162 17.70 -2.12 -7.71
C ALA A 162 16.66 -1.50 -6.76
N ALA A 163 15.44 -1.25 -7.24
CA ALA A 163 14.32 -0.76 -6.43
C ALA A 163 13.91 -1.79 -5.36
N PHE A 164 13.85 -3.06 -5.71
CA PHE A 164 13.57 -4.14 -4.78
C PHE A 164 14.65 -4.26 -3.70
N ASP A 165 15.93 -4.27 -4.10
CA ASP A 165 17.07 -4.37 -3.19
C ASP A 165 17.09 -3.18 -2.21
N ALA A 166 16.79 -1.97 -2.67
CA ALA A 166 16.66 -0.77 -1.83
C ALA A 166 15.50 -0.90 -0.82
N MET A 167 14.34 -1.39 -1.25
CA MET A 167 13.20 -1.61 -0.36
C MET A 167 13.51 -2.65 0.72
N VAL A 168 14.17 -3.77 0.37
CA VAL A 168 14.56 -4.82 1.32
C VAL A 168 15.59 -4.30 2.33
N ALA A 169 16.60 -3.55 1.86
CA ALA A 169 17.61 -2.93 2.73
C ALA A 169 16.96 -2.00 3.75
N THR A 170 16.04 -1.13 3.32
CA THR A 170 15.27 -0.24 4.19
C THR A 170 14.40 -1.02 5.17
N ALA A 171 13.69 -2.05 4.70
CA ALA A 171 12.87 -2.90 5.58
C ALA A 171 13.69 -3.56 6.69
N ARG A 172 14.89 -4.05 6.37
CA ARG A 172 15.82 -4.67 7.34
C ARG A 172 16.37 -3.65 8.35
N ALA A 173 16.72 -2.44 7.90
CA ALA A 173 17.15 -1.37 8.77
C ALA A 173 16.05 -0.99 9.77
N LEU A 174 14.82 -0.79 9.29
CA LEU A 174 13.65 -0.53 10.13
C LEU A 174 13.36 -1.66 11.12
N ALA A 175 13.45 -2.92 10.68
CA ALA A 175 13.27 -4.08 11.55
C ALA A 175 14.31 -4.14 12.68
N GLY A 176 15.56 -3.79 12.38
CA GLY A 176 16.64 -3.72 13.36
C GLY A 176 16.45 -2.58 14.36
N GLN A 177 16.05 -1.40 13.89
CA GLN A 177 15.83 -0.22 14.74
C GLN A 177 14.61 -0.36 15.66
N LEU A 178 13.50 -0.88 15.10
CA LEU A 178 12.21 -0.94 15.81
C LEU A 178 11.96 -2.28 16.51
N GLY A 179 12.81 -3.28 16.32
CA GLY A 179 12.63 -4.60 16.92
C GLY A 179 11.44 -5.38 16.38
N GLY A 180 11.15 -5.25 15.08
CA GLY A 180 10.03 -5.93 14.43
C GLY A 180 10.42 -7.18 13.65
N ASP A 181 9.42 -7.89 13.12
CA ASP A 181 9.55 -9.05 12.27
C ASP A 181 9.11 -8.74 10.83
N LEU A 182 9.98 -9.10 9.88
CA LEU A 182 9.65 -8.97 8.45
C LEU A 182 8.87 -10.18 7.97
N VAL A 183 7.76 -9.92 7.30
CA VAL A 183 6.92 -10.92 6.68
C VAL A 183 6.56 -10.54 5.23
N ASP A 184 6.22 -11.54 4.43
CA ASP A 184 5.73 -11.33 3.07
C ASP A 184 4.24 -10.93 3.06
N GLU A 185 3.67 -10.79 1.88
CA GLU A 185 2.25 -10.46 1.69
C GLU A 185 1.30 -11.50 2.30
N GLN A 186 1.71 -12.78 2.34
CA GLN A 186 0.94 -13.85 2.96
C GLN A 186 1.10 -13.94 4.48
N GLY A 187 1.98 -13.12 5.08
CA GLY A 187 2.28 -13.15 6.50
C GLY A 187 3.33 -14.20 6.90
N SER A 188 4.00 -14.80 5.93
CA SER A 188 5.12 -15.72 6.20
C SER A 188 6.40 -14.95 6.46
N THR A 189 7.24 -15.42 7.38
CA THR A 189 8.53 -14.79 7.68
C THR A 189 9.37 -14.59 6.43
N LEU A 190 9.90 -13.38 6.25
CA LEU A 190 10.78 -13.03 5.13
C LEU A 190 12.17 -13.64 5.34
N SER A 191 12.27 -14.95 5.13
CA SER A 191 13.54 -15.68 5.16
C SER A 191 14.42 -15.32 3.97
N ILE A 192 15.73 -15.65 4.04
CA ILE A 192 16.67 -15.44 2.93
C ILE A 192 16.19 -16.16 1.66
N GLN A 193 15.60 -17.37 1.80
CA GLN A 193 15.05 -18.10 0.66
C GLN A 193 13.83 -17.38 0.07
N ARG A 194 12.95 -16.85 0.93
CA ARG A 194 11.76 -16.12 0.47
C ARG A 194 12.13 -14.81 -0.23
N GLU A 195 13.09 -14.09 0.31
CA GLU A 195 13.62 -12.87 -0.32
C GLU A 195 14.25 -13.18 -1.69
N ARG A 196 15.08 -14.24 -1.77
CA ARG A 196 15.66 -14.66 -3.06
C ARG A 196 14.58 -15.03 -4.07
N TYR A 197 13.52 -15.71 -3.66
CA TYR A 197 12.39 -16.03 -4.52
C TYR A 197 11.69 -14.76 -5.04
N LEU A 198 11.40 -13.79 -4.16
CA LEU A 198 10.79 -12.52 -4.57
C LEU A 198 11.70 -11.73 -5.51
N ARG A 199 13.01 -11.73 -5.25
CA ARG A 199 14.00 -11.09 -6.11
C ARG A 199 14.05 -11.72 -7.50
N GLU A 200 14.02 -13.04 -7.59
CA GLU A 200 13.98 -13.77 -8.86
C GLU A 200 12.71 -13.44 -9.66
N ASP A 201 11.58 -13.34 -9.00
CA ASP A 201 10.30 -12.96 -9.61
C ASP A 201 10.33 -11.50 -10.16
N VAL A 202 11.07 -10.60 -9.51
CA VAL A 202 11.33 -9.24 -10.01
C VAL A 202 12.28 -9.25 -11.22
N ILE A 203 13.33 -10.07 -11.21
CA ILE A 203 14.25 -10.26 -12.34
C ILE A 203 13.48 -10.77 -13.57
N GLN A 204 12.61 -11.76 -13.39
CA GLN A 204 11.80 -12.30 -14.48
C GLN A 204 10.81 -11.26 -15.03
N PHE A 205 10.25 -10.41 -14.17
CA PHE A 205 9.41 -9.30 -14.59
C PHE A 205 10.19 -8.31 -15.47
N GLN A 206 11.38 -7.89 -15.03
CA GLN A 206 12.25 -6.98 -15.77
C GLN A 206 12.65 -7.52 -17.15
N HIS A 207 12.97 -8.82 -17.24
CA HIS A 207 13.30 -9.46 -18.51
C HIS A 207 12.12 -9.52 -19.49
N ARG A 208 10.89 -9.59 -19.02
CA ARG A 208 9.69 -9.52 -19.87
C ARG A 208 9.51 -8.15 -20.48
N GLN A 209 9.67 -7.08 -19.68
CA GLN A 209 9.55 -5.70 -20.14
C GLN A 209 10.63 -5.29 -21.15
N GLY A 210 11.83 -5.86 -21.09
CA GLY A 210 12.91 -5.57 -22.05
C GLY A 210 12.75 -6.28 -23.40
N ARG A 211 11.69 -7.06 -23.62
CA ARG A 211 11.40 -7.79 -24.86
C ARG A 211 10.28 -7.19 -25.71
N ASP A 212 9.52 -6.27 -25.13
CA ASP A 212 8.47 -5.49 -25.78
C ASP A 212 9.00 -4.10 -26.20
#